data_8c7f7947a343952d8b47551d7bec3101
#
_entry.id   8c7f7947a343952d8b47551d7bec3101
#
_cell.length_a   1.000
_cell.length_b   1.000
_cell.length_c   1.000
_cell.angle_alpha   90.00
_cell.angle_beta   90.00
_cell.angle_gamma   90.00
#
_symmetry.space_group_name_H-M   'P 1'
#
loop_
_entity.id
_entity.type
_entity.pdbx_description
1 polymer ?
#
loop_
_entity_poly.entity_id
_entity_poly.type
_entity_poly.pdbx_seq_one_letter_code
_entity_poly.pdbx_strand_id
1 'polypeptide(L)'
;FIVSVYLIGFFSDKKILVSPKKRFFIQCVLILLFVIIFDLKINSSRIELFDNMLNVKIFAILFSAFCLLILINGSNFIDGLNGLLISCTVIVLFMLTKLNLIDNSIISDQFMKLILLTLLLLLLLNIFNILMLGDSGAYLLGFFMGFIIISSHLTNPDISPYFFISLIWYPCFENLFSILRKLNREFSPLKPD
;
A
#
# COMPACT_ATOMS: atom_id res chain seq x y z
N PHE A 1 -4.58 13.46 2.00
CA PHE A 1 -3.85 12.26 2.45
C PHE A 1 -2.87 11.76 1.40
N ILE A 2 -3.26 11.57 0.13
CA ILE A 2 -2.33 11.15 -0.96
C ILE A 2 -1.12 12.09 -1.02
N VAL A 3 -1.35 13.38 -1.07
CA VAL A 3 -0.29 14.40 -1.07
C VAL A 3 0.57 14.34 0.19
N SER A 4 -0.04 14.10 1.35
CA SER A 4 0.69 14.02 2.62
C SER A 4 1.62 12.81 2.67
N VAL A 5 1.16 11.65 2.18
CA VAL A 5 2.00 10.43 2.07
C VAL A 5 3.16 10.66 1.09
N TYR A 6 2.89 11.27 -0.07
CA TYR A 6 3.93 11.67 -1.01
C TYR A 6 4.97 12.60 -0.38
N LEU A 7 4.54 13.62 0.38
CA LEU A 7 5.44 14.57 1.03
C LEU A 7 6.35 13.91 2.06
N ILE A 8 5.87 12.90 2.80
CA ILE A 8 6.73 12.13 3.73
C ILE A 8 7.88 11.48 2.97
N GLY A 9 7.60 10.84 1.84
CA GLY A 9 8.61 10.25 0.97
C GLY A 9 9.56 11.31 0.39
N PHE A 10 9.00 12.42 -0.12
CA PHE A 10 9.78 13.51 -0.69
C PHE A 10 10.78 14.12 0.32
N PHE A 11 10.35 14.33 1.57
CA PHE A 11 11.25 14.81 2.61
C PHE A 11 12.29 13.75 3.00
N SER A 12 11.99 12.46 2.84
CA SER A 12 12.96 11.38 2.98
C SER A 12 14.01 11.45 1.87
N ASP A 13 13.58 11.53 0.60
CA ASP A 13 14.46 11.60 -0.58
C ASP A 13 15.39 12.82 -0.50
N LYS A 14 14.88 13.95 0.00
CA LYS A 14 15.66 15.18 0.23
C LYS A 14 16.54 15.14 1.49
N LYS A 15 16.58 14.01 2.22
CA LYS A 15 17.32 13.84 3.47
C LYS A 15 16.94 14.86 4.58
N ILE A 16 15.74 15.43 4.50
CA ILE A 16 15.18 16.31 5.55
C ILE A 16 14.65 15.44 6.69
N LEU A 17 13.94 14.35 6.35
CA LEU A 17 13.39 13.39 7.30
C LEU A 17 14.22 12.09 7.32
N VAL A 18 15.46 12.19 7.81
CA VAL A 18 16.45 11.10 7.78
C VAL A 18 16.05 9.92 8.69
N SER A 19 15.40 10.19 9.84
CA SER A 19 15.11 9.15 10.84
C SER A 19 13.98 8.22 10.40
N PRO A 20 14.24 6.91 10.18
CA PRO A 20 13.18 5.94 9.82
C PRO A 20 12.07 5.85 10.88
N LYS A 21 12.43 5.99 12.17
CA LYS A 21 11.45 5.98 13.27
C LYS A 21 10.47 7.14 13.19
N LYS A 22 10.97 8.35 12.87
CA LYS A 22 10.13 9.54 12.73
C LYS A 22 9.21 9.40 11.51
N ARG A 23 9.73 8.91 10.37
CA ARG A 23 8.93 8.64 9.17
C ARG A 23 7.78 7.68 9.46
N PHE A 24 8.10 6.53 10.06
CA PHE A 24 7.12 5.51 10.41
C PHE A 24 6.06 6.06 11.39
N PHE A 25 6.47 6.83 12.41
CA PHE A 25 5.53 7.43 13.35
C PHE A 25 4.56 8.41 12.67
N ILE A 26 5.07 9.29 11.78
CA ILE A 26 4.24 10.23 11.03
C ILE A 26 3.27 9.46 10.10
N GLN A 27 3.75 8.41 9.42
CA GLN A 27 2.88 7.53 8.61
C GLN A 27 1.79 6.89 9.47
N CYS A 28 2.10 6.36 10.65
CA CYS A 28 1.11 5.76 11.55
C CYS A 28 0.00 6.75 11.92
N VAL A 29 0.36 7.96 12.35
CA VAL A 29 -0.61 8.99 12.71
C VAL A 29 -1.48 9.36 11.50
N LEU A 30 -0.87 9.60 10.34
CA LEU A 30 -1.57 10.01 9.13
C LEU A 30 -2.53 8.92 8.63
N ILE A 31 -2.10 7.66 8.63
CA ILE A 31 -2.93 6.54 8.18
C ILE A 31 -4.06 6.24 9.16
N LEU A 32 -3.82 6.34 10.47
CA LEU A 32 -4.89 6.20 11.46
C LEU A 32 -5.97 7.28 11.26
N LEU A 33 -5.57 8.54 11.08
CA LEU A 33 -6.51 9.61 10.78
C LEU A 33 -7.27 9.35 9.48
N PHE A 34 -6.58 8.85 8.44
CA PHE A 34 -7.22 8.51 7.16
C PHE A 34 -8.30 7.43 7.33
N VAL A 35 -7.98 6.32 8.01
CA VAL A 35 -8.91 5.22 8.25
C VAL A 35 -10.13 5.68 9.07
N ILE A 36 -9.92 6.55 10.07
CA ILE A 36 -11.02 7.08 10.91
C ILE A 36 -11.92 8.00 10.09
N ILE A 37 -11.36 8.94 9.33
CA ILE A 37 -12.13 9.96 8.59
C ILE A 37 -12.95 9.33 7.46
N PHE A 38 -12.37 8.36 6.73
CA PHE A 38 -13.02 7.70 5.60
C PHE A 38 -13.76 6.41 5.97
N ASP A 39 -13.80 6.06 7.25
CA ASP A 39 -14.44 4.85 7.78
C ASP A 39 -14.00 3.55 7.08
N LEU A 40 -12.73 3.48 6.66
CA LEU A 40 -12.14 2.36 5.92
C LEU A 40 -11.81 1.19 6.85
N LYS A 41 -12.84 0.59 7.43
CA LYS A 41 -12.71 -0.53 8.38
C LYS A 41 -12.93 -1.87 7.69
N ILE A 42 -11.94 -2.74 7.72
CA ILE A 42 -12.11 -4.15 7.34
C ILE A 42 -12.98 -4.81 8.41
N ASN A 43 -14.16 -5.30 8.00
CA ASN A 43 -15.17 -5.84 8.92
C ASN A 43 -15.27 -7.37 8.86
N SER A 44 -14.68 -8.02 7.87
CA SER A 44 -14.72 -9.47 7.73
C SER A 44 -13.45 -10.01 7.09
N SER A 45 -12.93 -11.07 7.68
CA SER A 45 -11.83 -11.87 7.16
C SER A 45 -12.26 -13.27 6.75
N ARG A 46 -13.53 -13.65 7.03
CA ARG A 46 -14.10 -15.00 6.92
C ARG A 46 -13.42 -16.01 7.85
N ILE A 47 -12.78 -15.56 8.91
CA ILE A 47 -12.27 -16.37 10.01
C ILE A 47 -13.06 -15.96 11.25
N GLU A 48 -13.94 -16.81 11.74
CA GLU A 48 -14.91 -16.51 12.81
C GLU A 48 -14.23 -15.88 14.04
N LEU A 49 -13.12 -16.47 14.48
CA LEU A 49 -12.40 -16.00 15.66
C LEU A 49 -11.82 -14.60 15.47
N PHE A 50 -11.35 -14.28 14.27
CA PHE A 50 -10.79 -12.98 13.93
C PHE A 50 -11.89 -11.95 13.65
N ASP A 51 -13.00 -12.38 13.03
CA ASP A 51 -14.15 -11.52 12.76
C ASP A 51 -14.80 -11.03 14.07
N ASN A 52 -14.82 -11.87 15.11
CA ASN A 52 -15.23 -11.44 16.45
C ASN A 52 -14.37 -10.29 17.01
N MET A 53 -13.09 -10.28 16.71
CA MET A 53 -12.22 -9.15 17.07
C MET A 53 -12.48 -7.93 16.18
N LEU A 54 -12.72 -8.12 14.88
CA LEU A 54 -13.03 -7.04 13.93
C LEU A 54 -14.37 -6.36 14.24
N ASN A 55 -15.30 -7.01 14.94
CA ASN A 55 -16.54 -6.39 15.44
C ASN A 55 -16.26 -5.26 16.46
N VAL A 56 -15.08 -5.27 17.10
CA VAL A 56 -14.65 -4.17 17.97
C VAL A 56 -14.10 -3.05 17.08
N LYS A 57 -14.80 -1.91 17.03
CA LYS A 57 -14.48 -0.76 16.17
C LYS A 57 -13.01 -0.33 16.22
N ILE A 58 -12.46 -0.26 17.44
CA ILE A 58 -11.05 0.16 17.64
C ILE A 58 -10.10 -0.86 16.98
N PHE A 59 -10.36 -2.16 17.15
CA PHE A 59 -9.55 -3.21 16.55
C PHE A 59 -9.62 -3.17 15.02
N ALA A 60 -10.81 -3.01 14.44
CA ALA A 60 -10.99 -2.89 12.99
C ALA A 60 -10.22 -1.69 12.41
N ILE A 61 -10.25 -0.53 13.08
CA ILE A 61 -9.50 0.66 12.67
C ILE A 61 -7.99 0.38 12.70
N LEU A 62 -7.49 -0.17 13.82
CA LEU A 62 -6.06 -0.47 13.98
C LEU A 62 -5.58 -1.51 12.97
N PHE A 63 -6.39 -2.55 12.71
CA PHE A 63 -6.08 -3.58 11.73
C PHE A 63 -6.04 -3.02 10.30
N SER A 64 -7.01 -2.20 9.91
CA SER A 64 -7.04 -1.58 8.59
C SER A 64 -5.85 -0.63 8.38
N ALA A 65 -5.52 0.16 9.41
CA ALA A 65 -4.33 1.02 9.39
C ALA A 65 -3.03 0.20 9.28
N PHE A 66 -2.94 -0.90 10.00
CA PHE A 66 -1.80 -1.82 9.93
C PHE A 66 -1.63 -2.41 8.52
N CYS A 67 -2.72 -2.86 7.88
CA CYS A 67 -2.69 -3.35 6.50
C CYS A 67 -2.16 -2.29 5.52
N LEU A 68 -2.63 -1.04 5.62
CA LEU A 68 -2.13 0.07 4.80
C LEU A 68 -0.66 0.36 5.05
N LEU A 69 -0.21 0.36 6.31
CA LEU A 69 1.18 0.59 6.67
C LEU A 69 2.11 -0.50 6.13
N ILE A 70 1.68 -1.78 6.16
CA ILE A 70 2.43 -2.88 5.55
C ILE A 70 2.63 -2.63 4.07
N LEU A 71 1.58 -2.22 3.35
CA LEU A 71 1.66 -1.98 1.91
C LEU A 71 2.53 -0.77 1.57
N ILE A 72 2.41 0.33 2.30
CA ILE A 72 3.24 1.51 2.10
C ILE A 72 4.72 1.17 2.27
N ASN A 73 5.07 0.48 3.36
CA ASN A 73 6.46 0.14 3.63
C ASN A 73 6.95 -1.02 2.76
N GLY A 74 6.10 -2.02 2.50
CA GLY A 74 6.40 -3.12 1.58
C GLY A 74 6.68 -2.63 0.16
N SER A 75 5.90 -1.66 -0.33
CA SER A 75 6.13 -1.02 -1.62
C SER A 75 7.50 -0.35 -1.69
N ASN A 76 7.93 0.30 -0.61
CA ASN A 76 9.25 0.91 -0.56
C ASN A 76 10.39 -0.14 -0.59
N PHE A 77 10.19 -1.32 -0.01
CA PHE A 77 11.19 -2.39 -0.08
C PHE A 77 11.33 -2.98 -1.48
N ILE A 78 10.24 -3.11 -2.25
CA ILE A 78 10.28 -3.67 -3.61
C ILE A 78 10.70 -2.65 -4.68
N ASP A 79 10.72 -1.36 -4.38
CA ASP A 79 11.20 -0.30 -5.29
C ASP A 79 12.70 -0.39 -5.58
N GLY A 80 13.43 -1.24 -4.87
CA GLY A 80 14.86 -1.47 -5.10
C GLY A 80 15.20 -2.09 -6.46
N LEU A 81 14.23 -2.67 -7.17
CA LEU A 81 14.37 -3.20 -8.52
C LEU A 81 13.49 -2.40 -9.49
N ASN A 82 14.15 -1.81 -10.51
CA ASN A 82 13.46 -0.98 -11.49
C ASN A 82 12.28 -1.70 -12.17
N GLY A 83 11.16 -1.04 -12.19
CA GLY A 83 9.92 -1.53 -12.79
C GLY A 83 9.10 -2.48 -11.91
N LEU A 84 9.66 -3.07 -10.86
CA LEU A 84 8.99 -4.12 -10.08
C LEU A 84 7.75 -3.59 -9.35
N LEU A 85 7.89 -2.49 -8.59
CA LEU A 85 6.77 -1.88 -7.87
C LEU A 85 5.67 -1.41 -8.83
N ILE A 86 6.07 -0.69 -9.90
CA ILE A 86 5.10 -0.16 -10.87
C ILE A 86 4.38 -1.32 -11.58
N SER A 87 5.09 -2.38 -11.97
CA SER A 87 4.49 -3.57 -12.58
C SER A 87 3.48 -4.24 -11.66
N CYS A 88 3.82 -4.44 -10.39
CA CYS A 88 2.89 -4.98 -9.40
C CYS A 88 1.64 -4.10 -9.27
N THR A 89 1.81 -2.78 -9.18
CA THR A 89 0.69 -1.84 -9.09
C THR A 89 -0.19 -1.90 -10.33
N VAL A 90 0.39 -1.91 -11.53
CA VAL A 90 -0.34 -2.02 -12.81
C VAL A 90 -1.15 -3.31 -12.86
N ILE A 91 -0.55 -4.46 -12.50
CA ILE A 91 -1.22 -5.76 -12.50
C ILE A 91 -2.42 -5.75 -11.55
N VAL A 92 -2.24 -5.27 -10.31
CA VAL A 92 -3.31 -5.20 -9.31
C VAL A 92 -4.46 -4.32 -9.81
N LEU A 93 -4.18 -3.09 -10.23
CA LEU A 93 -5.21 -2.17 -10.70
C LEU A 93 -5.89 -2.66 -11.99
N PHE A 94 -5.14 -3.25 -12.92
CA PHE A 94 -5.70 -3.84 -14.13
C PHE A 94 -6.66 -4.99 -13.81
N MET A 95 -6.29 -5.90 -12.89
CA MET A 95 -7.14 -7.01 -12.48
C MET A 95 -8.43 -6.53 -11.81
N LEU A 96 -8.33 -5.56 -10.88
CA LEU A 96 -9.51 -5.00 -10.21
C LEU A 96 -10.43 -4.28 -11.20
N THR A 97 -9.87 -3.53 -12.15
CA THR A 97 -10.66 -2.85 -13.21
C THR A 97 -11.32 -3.86 -14.14
N LYS A 98 -10.58 -4.89 -14.58
CA LYS A 98 -11.10 -5.92 -15.49
C LYS A 98 -12.24 -6.72 -14.91
N LEU A 99 -12.22 -6.94 -13.59
CA LEU A 99 -13.26 -7.64 -12.85
C LEU A 99 -14.37 -6.72 -12.35
N ASN A 100 -14.33 -5.43 -12.69
CA ASN A 100 -15.28 -4.40 -12.25
C ASN A 100 -15.46 -4.35 -10.72
N LEU A 101 -14.36 -4.49 -9.98
CA LEU A 101 -14.36 -4.50 -8.50
C LEU A 101 -14.13 -3.12 -7.89
N ILE A 102 -13.82 -2.12 -8.68
CA ILE A 102 -13.61 -0.73 -8.24
C ILE A 102 -14.95 -0.01 -8.32
N ASP A 103 -15.37 0.58 -7.22
CA ASP A 103 -16.60 1.37 -7.19
C ASP A 103 -16.41 2.68 -7.97
N ASN A 104 -17.26 2.89 -8.97
CA ASN A 104 -17.28 4.09 -9.79
C ASN A 104 -17.59 5.38 -9.01
N SER A 105 -18.18 5.27 -7.82
CA SER A 105 -18.38 6.41 -6.92
C SER A 105 -17.06 6.89 -6.29
N ILE A 106 -16.06 6.01 -6.17
CA ILE A 106 -14.74 6.32 -5.62
C ILE A 106 -13.82 6.82 -6.73
N ILE A 107 -13.73 6.06 -7.83
CA ILE A 107 -12.91 6.41 -8.99
C ILE A 107 -13.66 5.98 -10.26
N SER A 108 -13.93 6.94 -11.16
CA SER A 108 -14.57 6.64 -12.43
C SER A 108 -13.68 5.76 -13.32
N ASP A 109 -14.29 4.89 -14.12
CA ASP A 109 -13.58 4.02 -15.07
C ASP A 109 -12.64 4.78 -16.01
N GLN A 110 -13.05 5.95 -16.46
CA GLN A 110 -12.23 6.78 -17.35
C GLN A 110 -10.96 7.26 -16.63
N PHE A 111 -11.10 7.68 -15.36
CA PHE A 111 -9.97 8.14 -14.57
C PHE A 111 -9.03 6.99 -14.23
N MET A 112 -9.56 5.79 -13.92
CA MET A 112 -8.75 4.60 -13.68
C MET A 112 -7.96 4.18 -14.94
N LYS A 113 -8.55 4.24 -16.13
CA LYS A 113 -7.84 4.00 -17.40
C LYS A 113 -6.71 5.00 -17.62
N LEU A 114 -6.92 6.27 -17.26
CA LEU A 114 -5.88 7.30 -17.33
C LEU A 114 -4.73 7.00 -16.36
N ILE A 115 -5.05 6.59 -15.13
CA ILE A 115 -4.04 6.16 -14.14
C ILE A 115 -3.23 4.98 -14.68
N LEU A 116 -3.88 3.95 -15.21
CA LEU A 116 -3.20 2.79 -15.77
C LEU A 116 -2.28 3.17 -16.94
N LEU A 117 -2.73 4.03 -17.85
CA LEU A 117 -1.91 4.53 -18.95
C LEU A 117 -0.69 5.31 -18.42
N THR A 118 -0.89 6.18 -17.43
CA THR A 118 0.20 6.94 -16.80
C THR A 118 1.22 6.00 -16.13
N LEU A 119 0.74 4.98 -15.42
CA LEU A 119 1.62 3.98 -14.79
C LEU A 119 2.40 3.16 -15.81
N LEU A 120 1.81 2.82 -16.95
CA LEU A 120 2.52 2.13 -18.05
C LEU A 120 3.63 3.02 -18.64
N LEU A 121 3.38 4.31 -18.83
CA LEU A 121 4.42 5.26 -19.26
C LEU A 121 5.55 5.39 -18.22
N LEU A 122 5.18 5.51 -16.94
CA LEU A 122 6.14 5.55 -15.83
C LEU A 122 6.94 4.26 -15.75
N LEU A 123 6.32 3.10 -16.00
CA LEU A 123 7.00 1.80 -16.04
C LEU A 123 8.09 1.78 -17.11
N LEU A 124 7.78 2.24 -18.31
CA LEU A 124 8.77 2.31 -19.39
C LEU A 124 9.95 3.21 -19.00
N LEU A 125 9.67 4.42 -18.49
CA LEU A 125 10.72 5.35 -18.06
C LEU A 125 11.58 4.80 -16.91
N ASN A 126 10.97 4.04 -16.01
CA ASN A 126 11.67 3.45 -14.87
C ASN A 126 12.56 2.25 -15.29
N ILE A 127 12.07 1.37 -16.18
CA ILE A 127 12.86 0.25 -16.73
C ILE A 127 14.12 0.77 -17.46
N PHE A 128 13.98 1.87 -18.20
CA PHE A 128 15.11 2.49 -18.91
C PHE A 128 16.00 3.37 -18.01
N ASN A 129 15.80 3.38 -16.70
CA ASN A 129 16.52 4.22 -15.73
C ASN A 129 16.44 5.74 -16.01
N ILE A 130 15.41 6.18 -16.75
CA ILE A 130 15.19 7.62 -17.01
C ILE A 130 14.55 8.29 -15.79
N LEU A 131 13.69 7.55 -15.06
CA LEU A 131 12.98 8.04 -13.89
C LEU A 131 13.09 7.03 -12.75
N MET A 132 13.49 7.50 -11.57
CA MET A 132 13.48 6.75 -10.33
C MET A 132 12.29 7.20 -9.48
N LEU A 133 11.56 6.26 -8.88
CA LEU A 133 10.41 6.56 -8.03
C LEU A 133 10.80 7.22 -6.70
N GLY A 134 11.84 6.68 -6.07
CA GLY A 134 12.25 7.07 -4.71
C GLY A 134 11.20 6.74 -3.65
N ASP A 135 11.50 7.09 -2.40
CA ASP A 135 10.58 6.91 -1.27
C ASP A 135 9.23 7.60 -1.51
N SER A 136 9.23 8.75 -2.21
CA SER A 136 8.03 9.52 -2.53
C SER A 136 7.06 8.76 -3.42
N GLY A 137 7.55 8.18 -4.51
CA GLY A 137 6.75 7.40 -5.43
C GLY A 137 6.32 6.06 -4.83
N ALA A 138 7.23 5.39 -4.12
CA ALA A 138 6.95 4.11 -3.49
C ALA A 138 5.85 4.20 -2.43
N TYR A 139 5.89 5.19 -1.54
CA TYR A 139 4.86 5.41 -0.53
C TYR A 139 3.52 5.78 -1.16
N LEU A 140 3.53 6.62 -2.18
CA LEU A 140 2.32 7.01 -2.90
C LEU A 140 1.64 5.80 -3.56
N LEU A 141 2.39 4.98 -4.29
CA LEU A 141 1.85 3.80 -4.96
C LEU A 141 1.37 2.74 -3.96
N GLY A 142 2.12 2.51 -2.87
CA GLY A 142 1.71 1.59 -1.81
C GLY A 142 0.42 2.02 -1.12
N PHE A 143 0.30 3.31 -0.80
CA PHE A 143 -0.92 3.86 -0.21
C PHE A 143 -2.10 3.77 -1.17
N PHE A 144 -1.91 4.17 -2.43
CA PHE A 144 -2.97 4.14 -3.44
C PHE A 144 -3.46 2.72 -3.70
N MET A 145 -2.54 1.76 -3.90
CA MET A 145 -2.86 0.35 -4.08
C MET A 145 -3.63 -0.21 -2.88
N GLY A 146 -3.15 0.07 -1.65
CA GLY A 146 -3.81 -0.37 -0.43
C GLY A 146 -5.20 0.22 -0.25
N PHE A 147 -5.37 1.50 -0.54
CA PHE A 147 -6.67 2.18 -0.51
C PHE A 147 -7.67 1.53 -1.47
N ILE A 148 -7.28 1.33 -2.73
CA ILE A 148 -8.15 0.72 -3.74
C ILE A 148 -8.53 -0.71 -3.34
N ILE A 149 -7.58 -1.51 -2.84
CA ILE A 149 -7.86 -2.89 -2.42
C ILE A 149 -8.83 -2.94 -1.25
N ILE A 150 -8.62 -2.15 -0.20
CA ILE A 150 -9.53 -2.14 0.95
C ILE A 150 -10.91 -1.64 0.53
N SER A 151 -10.98 -0.57 -0.26
CA SER A 151 -12.25 -0.06 -0.77
C SER A 151 -12.97 -1.10 -1.63
N SER A 152 -12.26 -1.78 -2.54
CA SER A 152 -12.85 -2.84 -3.37
C SER A 152 -13.33 -4.03 -2.54
N HIS A 153 -12.63 -4.39 -1.48
CA HIS A 153 -13.09 -5.42 -0.55
C HIS A 153 -14.38 -5.02 0.18
N LEU A 154 -14.46 -3.77 0.63
CA LEU A 154 -15.64 -3.26 1.36
C LEU A 154 -16.88 -3.15 0.46
N THR A 155 -16.71 -2.80 -0.80
CA THR A 155 -17.81 -2.66 -1.77
C THR A 155 -18.24 -3.98 -2.40
N ASN A 156 -17.43 -5.04 -2.29
CA ASN A 156 -17.72 -6.36 -2.87
C ASN A 156 -17.64 -7.47 -1.80
N PRO A 157 -18.58 -7.53 -0.84
CA PRO A 157 -18.53 -8.47 0.30
C PRO A 157 -18.63 -9.93 -0.13
N ASP A 158 -19.20 -10.21 -1.30
CA ASP A 158 -19.33 -11.56 -1.86
C ASP A 158 -17.97 -12.16 -2.26
N ILE A 159 -16.99 -11.30 -2.58
CA ILE A 159 -15.65 -11.74 -2.96
C ILE A 159 -14.84 -12.04 -1.72
N SER A 160 -14.13 -13.17 -1.77
CA SER A 160 -13.28 -13.58 -0.66
C SER A 160 -12.17 -12.56 -0.37
N PRO A 161 -11.92 -12.18 0.89
CA PRO A 161 -10.80 -11.34 1.26
C PRO A 161 -9.44 -11.95 0.85
N TYR A 162 -9.35 -13.28 0.78
CA TYR A 162 -8.14 -13.98 0.31
C TYR A 162 -7.80 -13.68 -1.15
N PHE A 163 -8.80 -13.38 -1.99
CA PHE A 163 -8.53 -12.92 -3.36
C PHE A 163 -7.77 -11.59 -3.35
N PHE A 164 -8.22 -10.61 -2.57
CA PHE A 164 -7.54 -9.31 -2.45
C PHE A 164 -6.14 -9.45 -1.86
N ILE A 165 -5.96 -10.32 -0.86
CA ILE A 165 -4.66 -10.62 -0.25
C ILE A 165 -3.71 -11.25 -1.30
N SER A 166 -4.22 -12.15 -2.14
CA SER A 166 -3.41 -12.80 -3.17
C SER A 166 -2.88 -11.82 -4.23
N LEU A 167 -3.57 -10.73 -4.48
CA LEU A 167 -3.10 -9.69 -5.40
C LEU A 167 -1.89 -8.91 -4.87
N ILE A 168 -1.79 -8.77 -3.54
CA ILE A 168 -0.76 -7.97 -2.87
C ILE A 168 0.23 -8.82 -2.07
N TRP A 169 0.22 -10.14 -2.27
CA TRP A 169 1.06 -11.03 -1.47
C TRP A 169 2.54 -10.63 -1.55
N TYR A 170 3.01 -10.23 -2.73
CA TYR A 170 4.44 -9.95 -2.94
C TYR A 170 4.97 -8.77 -2.10
N PRO A 171 4.39 -7.55 -2.14
CA PRO A 171 4.80 -6.47 -1.25
C PRO A 171 4.72 -6.81 0.23
N CYS A 172 3.69 -7.56 0.64
CA CYS A 172 3.52 -7.97 2.03
C CYS A 172 4.60 -8.94 2.48
N PHE A 173 4.91 -9.95 1.65
CA PHE A 173 5.95 -10.93 1.95
C PHE A 173 7.35 -10.31 1.95
N GLU A 174 7.67 -9.43 0.99
CA GLU A 174 8.97 -8.76 0.95
C GLU A 174 9.21 -7.93 2.21
N ASN A 175 8.19 -7.23 2.70
CA ASN A 175 8.26 -6.52 3.97
C ASN A 175 8.59 -7.49 5.13
N LEU A 176 7.87 -8.61 5.23
CA LEU A 176 8.09 -9.62 6.25
C LEU A 176 9.50 -10.23 6.16
N PHE A 177 9.92 -10.65 4.96
CA PHE A 177 11.24 -11.23 4.73
C PHE A 177 12.36 -10.24 5.01
N SER A 178 12.21 -8.98 4.66
CA SER A 178 13.18 -7.94 4.97
C SER A 178 13.36 -7.79 6.48
N ILE A 179 12.27 -7.77 7.24
CA ILE A 179 12.32 -7.72 8.71
C ILE A 179 12.99 -8.96 9.29
N LEU A 180 12.59 -10.17 8.85
CA LEU A 180 13.17 -11.43 9.33
C LEU A 180 14.65 -11.53 9.01
N ARG A 181 15.06 -11.14 7.79
CA ARG A 181 16.47 -11.14 7.38
C ARG A 181 17.32 -10.21 8.24
N LYS A 182 16.80 -9.01 8.58
CA LYS A 182 17.48 -8.05 9.44
C LYS A 182 17.59 -8.55 10.88
N LEU A 183 16.54 -9.16 11.41
CA LEU A 183 16.57 -9.77 12.75
C LEU A 183 17.60 -10.91 12.84
N ASN A 184 17.67 -11.79 11.83
CA ASN A 184 18.63 -12.88 11.79
C ASN A 184 20.09 -12.43 11.65
N ARG A 185 20.32 -11.23 11.11
CA ARG A 185 21.67 -10.64 10.98
C ARG A 185 22.06 -9.74 12.15
N GLU A 186 21.26 -9.71 13.21
CA GLU A 186 21.44 -8.81 14.37
C GLU A 186 21.44 -7.31 14.00
N PHE A 187 20.95 -6.97 12.81
CA PHE A 187 20.75 -5.59 12.39
C PHE A 187 19.40 -5.07 12.85
N SER A 188 19.36 -3.80 13.23
CA SER A 188 18.09 -3.14 13.52
C SER A 188 17.20 -3.15 12.27
N PRO A 189 15.93 -3.61 12.35
CA PRO A 189 14.98 -3.60 11.23
C PRO A 189 14.76 -2.23 10.59
N LEU A 190 15.10 -1.17 11.32
CA LEU A 190 14.91 0.22 10.92
C LEU A 190 16.13 0.84 10.21
N LYS A 191 17.25 0.12 10.08
CA LYS A 191 18.40 0.59 9.31
C LYS A 191 18.21 0.23 7.83
N PRO A 192 18.61 1.10 6.89
CA PRO A 192 18.68 0.74 5.47
C PRO A 192 19.67 -0.42 5.26
N ASP A 193 19.45 -1.17 4.18
CA ASP A 193 20.35 -2.26 3.76
C ASP A 193 21.69 -1.70 3.25
#